data_768ee9bffb164650107e4531a7cc87b9
#
_entry.id   768ee9bffb164650107e4531a7cc87b9
#
_cell.length_a   1.000
_cell.length_b   1.000
_cell.length_c   1.000
_cell.angle_alpha   90.00
_cell.angle_beta   90.00
_cell.angle_gamma   90.00
#
_symmetry.space_group_name_H-M   'P 1'
#
loop_
_entity.id
_entity.type
_entity.pdbx_description
1 polymer ?
#
loop_
_entity_poly.entity_id
_entity_poly.type
_entity_poly.pdbx_seq_one_letter_code
_entity_poly.pdbx_strand_id
1 'polypeptide(L)'
;MTINIPQKAEQILHILNEAGYEAYVVGGCVRDSILDRVPGDWDITTSALPEQVKELFHRTVDTGIQHGTVTVMMGKEGFEVTTYRVDGEYHDGRHPDAVTFTRSLEEDLKRRDFTINAMAYHPEHGLVDLFGGMEDINRKIIRCVGDPVERFTEDALRMLRAVRFSAQLGFTVEENTKAALARMSGNLEHVSAERIQTELVKLLVSDHPDYLRTAWETGLTREFLPEFDACMETAQNTPHHCCSVGEHILKSLTEIENDRLLRITMLLHDIAKPVVKKTDENGRDHFKTHGPVGEKLAGKILRRLKFDNVTIRNTCRLIRYHDLRPTPDAEDVRRAVNLIGEELFLLYLKVQKADLLSQSTYRREEKLARLSGVTEAYQGILERGECTSLKTLAVSGKDLIKAGHPAGPALGALLERLLDCVLKDPTLNTKEKLLETAEKDSIKTE
;
A
#
# COMPACT_ATOMS: atom_id res chain seq x y z
N MET A 1 -31.34 -4.28 16.68
CA MET A 1 -29.98 -3.73 16.58
C MET A 1 -30.11 -2.24 16.26
N THR A 2 -29.36 -1.38 16.94
CA THR A 2 -29.39 0.06 16.68
C THR A 2 -28.01 0.49 16.18
N ILE A 3 -27.96 1.12 15.01
CA ILE A 3 -26.75 1.71 14.46
C ILE A 3 -26.77 3.20 14.76
N ASN A 4 -25.67 3.72 15.27
CA ASN A 4 -25.52 5.14 15.59
C ASN A 4 -25.10 5.90 14.33
N ILE A 5 -26.07 6.52 13.65
CA ILE A 5 -25.85 7.30 12.44
C ILE A 5 -25.42 8.73 12.81
N PRO A 6 -24.44 9.35 12.15
CA PRO A 6 -24.11 10.75 12.35
C PRO A 6 -25.30 11.67 12.08
N GLN A 7 -25.51 12.67 12.92
CA GLN A 7 -26.64 13.61 12.84
C GLN A 7 -26.86 14.18 11.43
N LYS A 8 -25.79 14.46 10.69
CA LYS A 8 -25.90 15.01 9.32
C LYS A 8 -26.43 13.99 8.32
N ALA A 9 -26.02 12.72 8.42
CA ALA A 9 -26.56 11.65 7.59
C ALA A 9 -28.03 11.40 7.96
N GLU A 10 -28.37 11.42 9.23
CA GLU A 10 -29.76 11.29 9.72
C GLU A 10 -30.67 12.42 9.22
N GLN A 11 -30.17 13.66 9.17
CA GLN A 11 -30.86 14.79 8.57
C GLN A 11 -31.13 14.59 7.07
N ILE A 12 -30.17 14.01 6.32
CA ILE A 12 -30.39 13.71 4.90
C ILE A 12 -31.50 12.66 4.73
N LEU A 13 -31.47 11.58 5.51
CA LEU A 13 -32.54 10.57 5.49
C LEU A 13 -33.89 11.19 5.77
N HIS A 14 -34.00 12.04 6.81
CA HIS A 14 -35.22 12.69 7.20
C HIS A 14 -35.79 13.59 6.08
N ILE A 15 -34.96 14.45 5.47
CA ILE A 15 -35.38 15.32 4.36
C ILE A 15 -35.91 14.51 3.17
N LEU A 16 -35.26 13.43 2.82
CA LEU A 16 -35.69 12.55 1.71
C LEU A 16 -37.03 11.89 2.05
N ASN A 17 -37.19 11.38 3.28
CA ASN A 17 -38.44 10.71 3.73
C ASN A 17 -39.61 11.68 3.83
N GLU A 18 -39.39 12.89 4.34
CA GLU A 18 -40.46 13.92 4.36
C GLU A 18 -40.93 14.33 2.96
N ALA A 19 -40.03 14.26 1.97
CA ALA A 19 -40.34 14.47 0.56
C ALA A 19 -41.03 13.26 -0.11
N GLY A 20 -41.26 12.17 0.64
CA GLY A 20 -41.94 10.96 0.14
C GLY A 20 -41.04 9.96 -0.56
N TYR A 21 -39.74 10.07 -0.40
CA TYR A 21 -38.75 9.12 -0.96
C TYR A 21 -38.23 8.18 0.11
N GLU A 22 -38.06 6.92 -0.23
CA GLU A 22 -37.29 5.97 0.62
C GLU A 22 -35.81 6.36 0.64
N ALA A 23 -35.19 6.28 1.81
CA ALA A 23 -33.77 6.50 1.96
C ALA A 23 -33.18 5.64 3.09
N TYR A 24 -32.00 5.08 2.88
CA TYR A 24 -31.29 4.23 3.83
C TYR A 24 -29.80 4.56 3.81
N VAL A 25 -29.10 4.44 4.94
CA VAL A 25 -27.65 4.27 4.91
C VAL A 25 -27.33 2.85 4.46
N VAL A 26 -26.23 2.64 3.69
CA VAL A 26 -26.03 1.39 2.97
C VAL A 26 -24.54 1.01 2.83
N GLY A 27 -24.28 -0.28 2.78
CA GLY A 27 -22.95 -0.76 2.39
C GLY A 27 -21.93 -0.77 3.50
N GLY A 28 -20.77 -0.17 3.24
CA GLY A 28 -19.62 -0.19 4.13
C GLY A 28 -19.89 0.34 5.53
N CYS A 29 -20.62 1.45 5.65
CA CYS A 29 -20.95 2.05 6.94
C CYS A 29 -21.85 1.14 7.80
N VAL A 30 -22.81 0.44 7.19
CA VAL A 30 -23.67 -0.52 7.90
C VAL A 30 -22.84 -1.69 8.41
N ARG A 31 -22.03 -2.32 7.55
CA ARG A 31 -21.13 -3.40 7.93
C ARG A 31 -20.18 -2.99 9.06
N ASP A 32 -19.50 -1.86 8.92
CA ASP A 32 -18.49 -1.43 9.89
C ASP A 32 -19.15 -1.08 11.23
N SER A 33 -20.33 -0.48 11.24
CA SER A 33 -21.11 -0.27 12.46
C SER A 33 -21.53 -1.57 13.14
N ILE A 34 -21.89 -2.61 12.38
CA ILE A 34 -22.21 -3.95 12.92
C ILE A 34 -20.95 -4.59 13.54
N LEU A 35 -19.78 -4.31 13.01
CA LEU A 35 -18.49 -4.84 13.49
C LEU A 35 -17.84 -3.96 14.58
N ASP A 36 -18.58 -2.98 15.15
CA ASP A 36 -18.07 -2.01 16.12
C ASP A 36 -16.82 -1.25 15.61
N ARG A 37 -16.71 -1.06 14.27
CA ARG A 37 -15.72 -0.22 13.62
C ARG A 37 -16.30 1.16 13.34
N VAL A 38 -15.44 2.18 13.34
CA VAL A 38 -15.85 3.53 12.94
C VAL A 38 -15.88 3.62 11.41
N PRO A 39 -17.04 3.85 10.78
CA PRO A 39 -17.13 4.04 9.34
C PRO A 39 -16.33 5.27 8.89
N GLY A 40 -15.62 5.14 7.76
CA GLY A 40 -14.87 6.25 7.16
C GLY A 40 -15.77 7.22 6.40
N ASP A 41 -16.83 6.71 5.79
CA ASP A 41 -17.84 7.43 5.00
C ASP A 41 -19.23 6.84 5.26
N TRP A 42 -20.27 7.60 4.93
CA TRP A 42 -21.65 7.21 5.10
C TRP A 42 -22.39 7.38 3.77
N ASP A 43 -22.55 6.27 3.07
CA ASP A 43 -23.27 6.20 1.80
C ASP A 43 -24.78 6.11 2.08
N ILE A 44 -25.56 6.84 1.29
CA ILE A 44 -27.02 6.83 1.33
C ILE A 44 -27.53 6.33 -0.01
N THR A 45 -28.54 5.47 0.03
CA THR A 45 -29.27 5.04 -1.17
C THR A 45 -30.74 5.46 -1.05
N THR A 46 -31.37 5.87 -2.17
CA THR A 46 -32.73 6.45 -2.15
C THR A 46 -33.52 6.11 -3.40
N SER A 47 -34.85 6.15 -3.28
CA SER A 47 -35.78 6.07 -4.42
C SER A 47 -35.89 7.39 -5.20
N ALA A 48 -35.35 8.52 -4.66
CA ALA A 48 -35.33 9.80 -5.35
C ALA A 48 -34.37 9.79 -6.54
N LEU A 49 -34.77 10.39 -7.66
CA LEU A 49 -33.89 10.62 -8.81
C LEU A 49 -32.84 11.69 -8.50
N PRO A 50 -31.69 11.71 -9.22
CA PRO A 50 -30.63 12.68 -8.97
C PRO A 50 -31.11 14.13 -8.99
N GLU A 51 -31.98 14.50 -9.91
CA GLU A 51 -32.57 15.84 -10.02
C GLU A 51 -33.41 16.17 -8.79
N GLN A 52 -34.21 15.21 -8.29
CA GLN A 52 -35.03 15.37 -7.11
C GLN A 52 -34.17 15.54 -5.86
N VAL A 53 -33.06 14.80 -5.75
CA VAL A 53 -32.09 15.02 -4.66
C VAL A 53 -31.52 16.45 -4.73
N LYS A 54 -31.17 16.93 -5.93
CA LYS A 54 -30.66 18.31 -6.10
C LYS A 54 -31.66 19.39 -5.77
N GLU A 55 -32.95 19.16 -5.99
CA GLU A 55 -34.03 20.09 -5.60
C GLU A 55 -34.23 20.18 -4.10
N LEU A 56 -34.02 19.10 -3.36
CA LEU A 56 -34.19 19.04 -1.91
C LEU A 56 -33.05 19.64 -1.11
N PHE A 57 -31.85 19.68 -1.66
CA PHE A 57 -30.65 20.11 -0.93
C PHE A 57 -30.03 21.37 -1.52
N HIS A 58 -29.77 22.36 -0.69
CA HIS A 58 -29.25 23.66 -1.09
C HIS A 58 -27.87 23.58 -1.79
N ARG A 59 -27.02 22.61 -1.43
CA ARG A 59 -25.68 22.46 -2.00
C ARG A 59 -25.39 21.01 -2.31
N THR A 60 -25.21 20.74 -3.61
CA THR A 60 -24.85 19.42 -4.13
C THR A 60 -23.68 19.51 -5.09
N VAL A 61 -22.98 18.39 -5.31
CA VAL A 61 -21.90 18.27 -6.28
C VAL A 61 -22.18 17.03 -7.15
N ASP A 62 -22.10 17.19 -8.46
CA ASP A 62 -22.33 16.10 -9.42
C ASP A 62 -21.09 15.21 -9.50
N THR A 63 -20.94 14.28 -8.59
CA THR A 63 -19.78 13.36 -8.51
C THR A 63 -19.93 12.12 -9.37
N GLY A 64 -21.16 11.78 -9.76
CA GLY A 64 -21.45 10.57 -10.55
C GLY A 64 -22.89 10.56 -11.07
N ILE A 65 -23.41 11.70 -11.54
CA ILE A 65 -24.82 11.84 -11.95
C ILE A 65 -25.24 10.86 -13.04
N GLN A 66 -24.33 10.50 -13.94
CA GLN A 66 -24.56 9.49 -14.99
C GLN A 66 -24.84 8.09 -14.40
N HIS A 67 -24.40 7.85 -13.18
CA HIS A 67 -24.59 6.61 -12.44
C HIS A 67 -25.56 6.77 -11.27
N GLY A 68 -26.31 7.89 -11.21
CA GLY A 68 -27.30 8.14 -10.19
C GLY A 68 -26.76 8.65 -8.85
N THR A 69 -25.49 9.05 -8.76
CA THR A 69 -24.87 9.52 -7.51
C THR A 69 -24.71 11.04 -7.51
N VAL A 70 -25.16 11.66 -6.42
CA VAL A 70 -25.00 13.09 -6.14
C VAL A 70 -24.38 13.21 -4.73
N THR A 71 -23.36 14.04 -4.58
CA THR A 71 -22.82 14.35 -3.25
C THR A 71 -23.60 15.51 -2.63
N VAL A 72 -24.28 15.25 -1.54
CA VAL A 72 -24.99 16.27 -0.72
C VAL A 72 -24.01 16.86 0.29
N MET A 73 -23.87 18.19 0.29
CA MET A 73 -22.96 18.91 1.18
C MET A 73 -23.66 19.38 2.45
N MET A 74 -23.33 18.79 3.59
CA MET A 74 -23.80 19.21 4.91
C MET A 74 -22.71 20.01 5.64
N GLY A 75 -22.68 21.31 5.38
CA GLY A 75 -21.58 22.18 5.80
C GLY A 75 -20.32 21.94 4.98
N LYS A 76 -19.25 21.40 5.60
CA LYS A 76 -18.00 21.03 4.91
C LYS A 76 -17.90 19.54 4.56
N GLU A 77 -18.83 18.73 5.01
CA GLU A 77 -18.85 17.29 4.79
C GLU A 77 -19.75 16.93 3.60
N GLY A 78 -19.27 16.02 2.76
CA GLY A 78 -20.01 15.47 1.63
C GLY A 78 -20.53 14.08 1.94
N PHE A 79 -21.78 13.79 1.56
CA PHE A 79 -22.42 12.48 1.67
C PHE A 79 -22.84 12.02 0.28
N GLU A 80 -22.43 10.85 -0.12
CA GLU A 80 -22.86 10.27 -1.40
C GLU A 80 -24.28 9.75 -1.27
N VAL A 81 -25.18 10.31 -2.08
CA VAL A 81 -26.58 9.89 -2.19
C VAL A 81 -26.80 9.29 -3.58
N THR A 82 -27.07 8.00 -3.62
CA THR A 82 -27.23 7.24 -4.85
C THR A 82 -28.69 6.81 -5.05
N THR A 83 -29.24 7.10 -6.22
CA THR A 83 -30.56 6.63 -6.61
C THR A 83 -30.53 5.10 -6.79
N TYR A 84 -31.59 4.40 -6.32
CA TYR A 84 -31.77 2.97 -6.58
C TYR A 84 -31.69 2.69 -8.07
N ARG A 85 -30.91 1.69 -8.43
CA ARG A 85 -30.69 1.39 -9.83
C ARG A 85 -30.50 -0.10 -10.10
N VAL A 86 -30.81 -0.47 -11.31
CA VAL A 86 -30.41 -1.72 -11.93
C VAL A 86 -29.33 -1.40 -12.95
N ASP A 87 -28.21 -2.05 -12.86
CA ASP A 87 -27.14 -1.89 -13.82
C ASP A 87 -27.48 -2.71 -15.08
N GLY A 88 -27.31 -2.12 -16.28
CA GLY A 88 -27.47 -2.79 -17.56
C GLY A 88 -26.30 -3.73 -17.88
N GLU A 89 -26.18 -4.12 -19.15
CA GLU A 89 -25.06 -4.93 -19.59
C GLU A 89 -23.74 -4.18 -19.46
N TYR A 90 -22.65 -4.92 -19.18
CA TYR A 90 -21.32 -4.37 -19.01
C TYR A 90 -20.44 -4.82 -20.18
N HIS A 91 -20.21 -3.95 -21.16
CA HIS A 91 -19.38 -4.27 -22.32
C HIS A 91 -17.90 -3.94 -22.09
N ASP A 92 -17.60 -2.98 -21.23
CA ASP A 92 -16.21 -2.60 -20.88
C ASP A 92 -15.68 -3.26 -19.60
N GLY A 93 -16.49 -4.15 -18.96
CA GLY A 93 -16.15 -4.83 -17.70
C GLY A 93 -16.02 -3.89 -16.50
N ARG A 94 -16.62 -2.67 -16.57
CA ARG A 94 -16.58 -1.68 -15.49
C ARG A 94 -17.86 -0.87 -15.33
N HIS A 95 -18.34 -0.30 -16.42
CA HIS A 95 -19.50 0.58 -16.40
C HIS A 95 -20.65 -0.12 -17.09
N PRO A 96 -21.84 -0.12 -16.50
CA PRO A 96 -23.01 -0.54 -17.24
C PRO A 96 -23.24 0.43 -18.40
N ASP A 97 -23.55 -0.08 -19.58
CA ASP A 97 -23.84 0.73 -20.77
C ASP A 97 -25.02 1.68 -20.55
N ALA A 98 -25.95 1.26 -19.70
CA ALA A 98 -27.07 2.05 -19.27
C ALA A 98 -27.39 1.76 -17.80
N VAL A 99 -27.78 2.77 -17.07
CA VAL A 99 -28.32 2.65 -15.73
C VAL A 99 -29.82 2.90 -15.79
N THR A 100 -30.59 1.95 -15.31
CA THR A 100 -32.04 2.11 -15.18
C THR A 100 -32.39 2.37 -13.72
N PHE A 101 -32.98 3.52 -13.43
CA PHE A 101 -33.41 3.82 -12.08
C PHE A 101 -34.64 2.98 -11.73
N THR A 102 -34.65 2.47 -10.51
CA THR A 102 -35.73 1.65 -9.96
C THR A 102 -36.27 2.29 -8.68
N ARG A 103 -37.40 1.81 -8.21
CA ARG A 103 -37.91 2.13 -6.86
C ARG A 103 -37.72 1.00 -5.86
N SER A 104 -37.07 -0.08 -6.28
CA SER A 104 -36.86 -1.26 -5.45
C SER A 104 -35.49 -1.22 -4.79
N LEU A 105 -35.46 -1.11 -3.46
CA LEU A 105 -34.26 -1.26 -2.66
C LEU A 105 -33.61 -2.64 -2.87
N GLU A 106 -34.44 -3.71 -3.04
CA GLU A 106 -33.93 -5.06 -3.29
C GLU A 106 -33.05 -5.13 -4.54
N GLU A 107 -33.49 -4.52 -5.65
CA GLU A 107 -32.72 -4.47 -6.89
C GLU A 107 -31.40 -3.69 -6.71
N ASP A 108 -31.41 -2.57 -5.95
CA ASP A 108 -30.18 -1.82 -5.67
C ASP A 108 -29.22 -2.63 -4.81
N LEU A 109 -29.69 -3.37 -3.83
CA LEU A 109 -28.86 -4.23 -3.00
C LEU A 109 -28.33 -5.44 -3.77
N LYS A 110 -29.13 -6.02 -4.69
CA LYS A 110 -28.79 -7.20 -5.48
C LYS A 110 -27.58 -6.98 -6.41
N ARG A 111 -27.38 -5.78 -6.95
CA ARG A 111 -26.25 -5.45 -7.84
C ARG A 111 -24.92 -5.25 -7.10
N ARG A 112 -24.93 -5.23 -5.77
CA ARG A 112 -23.71 -5.01 -4.95
C ARG A 112 -22.78 -6.21 -5.03
N ASP A 113 -21.53 -5.97 -4.63
CA ASP A 113 -20.46 -6.96 -4.75
C ASP A 113 -20.62 -8.15 -3.77
N PHE A 114 -20.73 -7.85 -2.47
CA PHE A 114 -20.73 -8.86 -1.42
C PHE A 114 -21.92 -8.69 -0.46
N THR A 115 -22.41 -9.81 0.08
CA THR A 115 -23.53 -9.85 1.02
C THR A 115 -23.34 -8.92 2.19
N ILE A 116 -22.13 -8.86 2.76
CA ILE A 116 -21.77 -7.98 3.88
C ILE A 116 -21.82 -6.49 3.55
N ASN A 117 -21.86 -6.11 2.27
CA ASN A 117 -22.01 -4.74 1.78
C ASN A 117 -23.40 -4.50 1.15
N ALA A 118 -24.25 -5.53 1.09
CA ALA A 118 -25.59 -5.48 0.54
C ALA A 118 -26.66 -5.39 1.64
N MET A 119 -26.37 -4.64 2.68
CA MET A 119 -27.27 -4.35 3.80
C MET A 119 -27.57 -2.85 3.85
N ALA A 120 -28.80 -2.51 4.18
CA ALA A 120 -29.25 -1.13 4.37
C ALA A 120 -29.81 -0.95 5.78
N TYR A 121 -29.74 0.25 6.32
CA TYR A 121 -30.28 0.53 7.64
C TYR A 121 -31.01 1.88 7.68
N HIS A 122 -32.13 1.91 8.37
CA HIS A 122 -32.90 3.12 8.68
C HIS A 122 -33.23 3.17 10.18
N PRO A 123 -33.17 4.34 10.85
CA PRO A 123 -33.44 4.43 12.28
C PRO A 123 -34.82 3.91 12.69
N GLU A 124 -35.85 4.13 11.88
CA GLU A 124 -37.23 3.72 12.15
C GLU A 124 -37.54 2.30 11.66
N HIS A 125 -36.97 1.86 10.55
CA HIS A 125 -37.30 0.58 9.93
C HIS A 125 -36.31 -0.52 10.28
N GLY A 126 -35.16 -0.17 10.91
CA GLY A 126 -34.12 -1.12 11.30
C GLY A 126 -33.25 -1.57 10.14
N LEU A 127 -32.64 -2.73 10.31
CA LEU A 127 -31.73 -3.34 9.33
C LEU A 127 -32.51 -4.10 8.26
N VAL A 128 -32.19 -3.84 6.99
CA VAL A 128 -32.66 -4.59 5.83
C VAL A 128 -31.50 -5.45 5.32
N ASP A 129 -31.62 -6.75 5.49
CA ASP A 129 -30.65 -7.77 5.05
C ASP A 129 -31.36 -8.85 4.23
N LEU A 130 -31.36 -8.68 2.91
CA LEU A 130 -32.07 -9.58 2.00
C LEU A 130 -31.18 -10.71 1.47
N PHE A 131 -29.86 -10.61 1.64
CA PHE A 131 -28.88 -11.52 1.07
C PHE A 131 -28.02 -12.24 2.08
N GLY A 132 -28.38 -12.17 3.38
CA GLY A 132 -27.70 -12.91 4.45
C GLY A 132 -26.36 -12.31 4.88
N GLY A 133 -26.20 -10.99 4.74
CA GLY A 133 -24.98 -10.29 5.15
C GLY A 133 -24.67 -10.43 6.63
N MET A 134 -25.69 -10.41 7.51
CA MET A 134 -25.52 -10.65 8.95
C MET A 134 -25.00 -12.04 9.27
N GLU A 135 -25.51 -13.07 8.58
CA GLU A 135 -25.02 -14.44 8.76
C GLU A 135 -23.56 -14.55 8.32
N ASP A 136 -23.21 -13.96 7.17
CA ASP A 136 -21.84 -13.99 6.66
C ASP A 136 -20.87 -13.17 7.53
N ILE A 137 -21.29 -12.07 8.13
CA ILE A 137 -20.51 -11.35 9.16
C ILE A 137 -20.25 -12.25 10.36
N ASN A 138 -21.29 -12.92 10.90
CA ASN A 138 -21.15 -13.79 12.05
C ASN A 138 -20.24 -15.00 11.77
N ARG A 139 -20.27 -15.51 10.55
CA ARG A 139 -19.41 -16.61 10.07
C ARG A 139 -18.03 -16.15 9.59
N LYS A 140 -17.80 -14.84 9.55
CA LYS A 140 -16.58 -14.25 9.00
C LYS A 140 -16.29 -14.66 7.57
N ILE A 141 -17.26 -14.50 6.69
CA ILE A 141 -17.23 -14.95 5.29
C ILE A 141 -17.39 -13.76 4.34
N ILE A 142 -16.62 -13.75 3.26
CA ILE A 142 -16.80 -12.87 2.08
C ILE A 142 -17.49 -13.70 0.99
N ARG A 143 -18.75 -13.38 0.72
CA ARG A 143 -19.59 -14.04 -0.28
C ARG A 143 -20.11 -13.02 -1.27
N CYS A 144 -20.11 -13.32 -2.57
CA CYS A 144 -20.80 -12.52 -3.59
C CYS A 144 -22.31 -12.53 -3.37
N VAL A 145 -22.97 -11.44 -3.75
CA VAL A 145 -24.42 -11.39 -3.87
C VAL A 145 -24.82 -12.16 -5.14
N GLY A 146 -25.64 -13.18 -4.99
CA GLY A 146 -26.07 -14.02 -6.12
C GLY A 146 -24.95 -14.89 -6.69
N ASP A 147 -24.86 -14.97 -8.03
CA ASP A 147 -23.83 -15.76 -8.72
C ASP A 147 -22.50 -15.01 -8.81
N PRO A 148 -21.40 -15.53 -8.23
CA PRO A 148 -20.09 -14.91 -8.31
C PRO A 148 -19.58 -14.70 -9.74
N VAL A 149 -19.92 -15.60 -10.67
CA VAL A 149 -19.49 -15.49 -12.07
C VAL A 149 -20.12 -14.26 -12.72
N GLU A 150 -21.42 -14.03 -12.49
CA GLU A 150 -22.11 -12.82 -12.97
C GLU A 150 -21.46 -11.57 -12.38
N ARG A 151 -21.27 -11.52 -11.05
CA ARG A 151 -20.66 -10.37 -10.35
C ARG A 151 -19.25 -10.03 -10.85
N PHE A 152 -18.44 -11.03 -11.18
CA PHE A 152 -17.07 -10.81 -11.68
C PHE A 152 -17.04 -10.51 -13.19
N THR A 153 -18.06 -10.91 -13.94
CA THR A 153 -18.23 -10.51 -15.34
C THR A 153 -18.61 -9.04 -15.45
N GLU A 154 -19.46 -8.53 -14.55
CA GLU A 154 -19.84 -7.12 -14.50
C GLU A 154 -18.64 -6.22 -14.19
N ASP A 155 -17.86 -6.53 -13.15
CA ASP A 155 -16.65 -5.78 -12.78
C ASP A 155 -15.59 -6.74 -12.23
N ALA A 156 -14.59 -7.03 -13.05
CA ALA A 156 -13.50 -7.92 -12.69
C ALA A 156 -12.68 -7.42 -11.47
N LEU A 157 -12.69 -6.11 -11.15
CA LEU A 157 -12.05 -5.59 -9.95
C LEU A 157 -12.67 -6.16 -8.68
N ARG A 158 -13.94 -6.58 -8.70
CA ARG A 158 -14.60 -7.22 -7.55
C ARG A 158 -13.82 -8.45 -7.06
N MET A 159 -13.05 -9.10 -7.93
CA MET A 159 -12.17 -10.20 -7.55
C MET A 159 -11.08 -9.74 -6.56
N LEU A 160 -10.37 -8.67 -6.87
CA LEU A 160 -9.39 -8.08 -5.93
C LEU A 160 -10.05 -7.49 -4.70
N ARG A 161 -11.26 -6.94 -4.82
CA ARG A 161 -12.04 -6.45 -3.69
C ARG A 161 -12.40 -7.58 -2.72
N ALA A 162 -12.72 -8.79 -3.20
CA ALA A 162 -12.95 -9.97 -2.34
C ALA A 162 -11.73 -10.26 -1.45
N VAL A 163 -10.56 -10.33 -2.04
CA VAL A 163 -9.31 -10.58 -1.30
C VAL A 163 -8.99 -9.41 -0.36
N ARG A 164 -9.19 -8.17 -0.81
CA ARG A 164 -8.96 -6.99 0.03
C ARG A 164 -9.90 -6.95 1.24
N PHE A 165 -11.20 -7.21 1.07
CA PHE A 165 -12.14 -7.27 2.21
C PHE A 165 -11.80 -8.42 3.14
N SER A 166 -11.43 -9.58 2.60
CA SER A 166 -10.92 -10.70 3.38
C SER A 166 -9.74 -10.26 4.27
N ALA A 167 -8.76 -9.56 3.71
CA ALA A 167 -7.60 -9.05 4.42
C ALA A 167 -7.94 -7.95 5.46
N GLN A 168 -8.85 -7.04 5.12
CA GLN A 168 -9.24 -5.94 6.02
C GLN A 168 -10.09 -6.40 7.21
N LEU A 169 -10.89 -7.44 7.04
CA LEU A 169 -11.83 -7.91 8.04
C LEU A 169 -11.34 -9.17 8.78
N GLY A 170 -10.29 -9.83 8.27
CA GLY A 170 -9.86 -11.14 8.77
C GLY A 170 -10.89 -12.24 8.45
N PHE A 171 -11.62 -12.10 7.33
CA PHE A 171 -12.68 -13.03 6.91
C PHE A 171 -12.16 -13.97 5.82
N THR A 172 -12.76 -15.14 5.71
CA THR A 172 -12.45 -16.13 4.67
C THR A 172 -13.32 -15.90 3.43
N VAL A 173 -12.77 -16.03 2.24
CA VAL A 173 -13.58 -16.02 1.02
C VAL A 173 -14.36 -17.33 0.93
N GLU A 174 -15.67 -17.25 0.67
CA GLU A 174 -16.57 -18.39 0.52
C GLU A 174 -16.16 -19.27 -0.68
N GLU A 175 -16.35 -20.59 -0.57
CA GLU A 175 -15.81 -21.58 -1.52
C GLU A 175 -16.25 -21.35 -2.96
N ASN A 176 -17.54 -21.08 -3.24
CA ASN A 176 -18.01 -20.83 -4.60
C ASN A 176 -17.47 -19.51 -5.12
N THR A 177 -17.39 -18.50 -4.26
CA THR A 177 -16.76 -17.21 -4.58
C THR A 177 -15.27 -17.41 -4.90
N LYS A 178 -14.52 -18.20 -4.08
CA LYS A 178 -13.11 -18.53 -4.32
C LYS A 178 -12.91 -19.34 -5.60
N ALA A 179 -13.77 -20.29 -5.89
CA ALA A 179 -13.73 -21.06 -7.14
C ALA A 179 -13.93 -20.15 -8.37
N ALA A 180 -14.86 -19.17 -8.27
CA ALA A 180 -15.07 -18.20 -9.33
C ALA A 180 -13.87 -17.25 -9.50
N LEU A 181 -13.19 -16.83 -8.40
CA LEU A 181 -11.93 -16.09 -8.48
C LEU A 181 -10.91 -16.83 -9.34
N ALA A 182 -10.69 -18.12 -9.04
CA ALA A 182 -9.70 -18.93 -9.76
C ALA A 182 -10.08 -19.13 -11.25
N ARG A 183 -11.38 -19.33 -11.54
CA ARG A 183 -11.88 -19.52 -12.90
C ARG A 183 -11.77 -18.26 -13.76
N MET A 184 -11.92 -17.08 -13.16
CA MET A 184 -12.08 -15.81 -13.88
C MET A 184 -10.88 -14.88 -13.71
N SER A 185 -9.80 -15.31 -13.05
CA SER A 185 -8.63 -14.48 -12.76
C SER A 185 -8.09 -13.71 -13.95
N GLY A 186 -8.09 -14.33 -15.14
CA GLY A 186 -7.64 -13.70 -16.40
C GLY A 186 -8.40 -12.42 -16.77
N ASN A 187 -9.65 -12.24 -16.32
CA ASN A 187 -10.41 -11.02 -16.62
C ASN A 187 -9.81 -9.76 -15.96
N LEU A 188 -8.88 -9.90 -15.01
CA LEU A 188 -8.16 -8.77 -14.45
C LEU A 188 -7.30 -8.01 -15.46
N GLU A 189 -6.93 -8.62 -16.59
CA GLU A 189 -6.20 -7.96 -17.68
C GLU A 189 -6.95 -6.72 -18.24
N HIS A 190 -8.28 -6.71 -18.11
CA HIS A 190 -9.14 -5.61 -18.57
C HIS A 190 -9.29 -4.48 -17.54
N VAL A 191 -8.79 -4.67 -16.31
CA VAL A 191 -8.87 -3.67 -15.24
C VAL A 191 -7.69 -2.70 -15.31
N SER A 192 -7.96 -1.40 -15.22
CA SER A 192 -6.88 -0.40 -15.25
C SER A 192 -5.90 -0.56 -14.07
N ALA A 193 -4.63 -0.31 -14.33
CA ALA A 193 -3.56 -0.46 -13.34
C ALA A 193 -3.77 0.42 -12.10
N GLU A 194 -4.39 1.59 -12.25
CA GLU A 194 -4.72 2.52 -11.15
C GLU A 194 -5.75 1.93 -10.19
N ARG A 195 -6.75 1.20 -10.74
CA ARG A 195 -7.76 0.52 -9.92
C ARG A 195 -7.14 -0.67 -9.18
N ILE A 196 -6.32 -1.47 -9.87
CA ILE A 196 -5.56 -2.58 -9.26
C ILE A 196 -4.66 -2.05 -8.15
N GLN A 197 -3.89 -1.00 -8.41
CA GLN A 197 -3.02 -0.34 -7.42
C GLN A 197 -3.79 0.04 -6.16
N THR A 198 -4.98 0.65 -6.32
CA THR A 198 -5.80 1.11 -5.20
C THR A 198 -6.22 -0.06 -4.31
N GLU A 199 -6.70 -1.17 -4.89
CA GLU A 199 -7.10 -2.35 -4.12
C GLU A 199 -5.89 -3.06 -3.50
N LEU A 200 -4.77 -3.17 -4.23
CA LEU A 200 -3.52 -3.74 -3.71
C LEU A 200 -3.00 -2.96 -2.51
N VAL A 201 -2.95 -1.63 -2.59
CA VAL A 201 -2.51 -0.81 -1.46
C VAL A 201 -3.43 -0.98 -0.26
N LYS A 202 -4.76 -0.96 -0.45
CA LYS A 202 -5.72 -1.18 0.63
C LYS A 202 -5.59 -2.58 1.26
N LEU A 203 -5.22 -3.59 0.49
CA LEU A 203 -4.92 -4.93 0.98
C LEU A 203 -3.63 -4.91 1.82
N LEU A 204 -2.57 -4.33 1.29
CA LEU A 204 -1.26 -4.29 1.97
C LEU A 204 -1.31 -3.54 3.31
N VAL A 205 -2.05 -2.43 3.38
CA VAL A 205 -2.20 -1.65 4.63
C VAL A 205 -3.33 -2.15 5.54
N SER A 206 -3.80 -3.38 5.32
CA SER A 206 -4.76 -4.06 6.19
C SER A 206 -4.09 -4.75 7.37
N ASP A 207 -4.91 -5.29 8.28
CA ASP A 207 -4.45 -6.08 9.42
C ASP A 207 -3.91 -7.46 9.01
N HIS A 208 -4.31 -7.97 7.83
CA HIS A 208 -3.90 -9.27 7.30
C HIS A 208 -3.33 -9.17 5.88
N PRO A 209 -2.19 -8.47 5.67
CA PRO A 209 -1.59 -8.32 4.34
C PRO A 209 -1.11 -9.63 3.72
N ASP A 210 -0.88 -10.65 4.53
CA ASP A 210 -0.54 -12.02 4.15
C ASP A 210 -1.68 -12.73 3.39
N TYR A 211 -2.91 -12.20 3.41
CA TYR A 211 -4.04 -12.66 2.58
C TYR A 211 -3.83 -12.40 1.08
N LEU A 212 -2.77 -11.69 0.69
CA LEU A 212 -2.26 -11.70 -0.69
C LEU A 212 -1.99 -13.13 -1.19
N ARG A 213 -1.78 -14.10 -0.29
CA ARG A 213 -1.75 -15.55 -0.57
C ARG A 213 -3.00 -16.00 -1.33
N THR A 214 -4.19 -15.55 -0.91
CA THR A 214 -5.44 -15.91 -1.59
C THR A 214 -5.44 -15.42 -3.04
N ALA A 215 -4.90 -14.22 -3.31
CA ALA A 215 -4.77 -13.74 -4.68
C ALA A 215 -3.82 -14.61 -5.52
N TRP A 216 -2.72 -15.10 -4.92
CA TRP A 216 -1.81 -16.04 -5.58
C TRP A 216 -2.47 -17.41 -5.80
N GLU A 217 -3.08 -18.00 -4.77
CA GLU A 217 -3.76 -19.32 -4.86
C GLU A 217 -4.85 -19.35 -5.95
N THR A 218 -5.50 -18.20 -6.18
CA THR A 218 -6.56 -18.06 -7.19
C THR A 218 -6.05 -17.56 -8.53
N GLY A 219 -4.74 -17.34 -8.68
CA GLY A 219 -4.11 -16.91 -9.94
C GLY A 219 -4.27 -15.43 -10.26
N LEU A 220 -4.88 -14.63 -9.37
CA LEU A 220 -5.07 -13.20 -9.59
C LEU A 220 -3.74 -12.44 -9.69
N THR A 221 -2.73 -12.81 -8.89
CA THR A 221 -1.40 -12.15 -8.91
C THR A 221 -0.70 -12.29 -10.24
N ARG A 222 -0.96 -13.36 -10.99
CA ARG A 222 -0.37 -13.61 -12.32
C ARG A 222 -0.64 -12.47 -13.30
N GLU A 223 -1.79 -11.81 -13.17
CA GLU A 223 -2.23 -10.77 -14.09
C GLU A 223 -1.58 -9.40 -13.81
N PHE A 224 -1.24 -9.10 -12.55
CA PHE A 224 -0.69 -7.79 -12.20
C PHE A 224 0.69 -7.82 -11.54
N LEU A 225 1.07 -8.94 -10.94
CA LEU A 225 2.34 -9.10 -10.21
C LEU A 225 2.94 -10.51 -10.40
N PRO A 226 3.15 -10.99 -11.64
CA PRO A 226 3.68 -12.34 -11.91
C PRO A 226 5.06 -12.59 -11.29
N GLU A 227 5.81 -11.54 -10.99
CA GLU A 227 7.09 -11.64 -10.30
C GLU A 227 6.93 -12.18 -8.86
N PHE A 228 5.78 -11.93 -8.22
CA PHE A 228 5.47 -12.50 -6.92
C PHE A 228 5.17 -14.02 -7.02
N ASP A 229 4.52 -14.45 -8.09
CA ASP A 229 4.29 -15.88 -8.35
C ASP A 229 5.63 -16.63 -8.44
N ALA A 230 6.60 -16.06 -9.17
CA ALA A 230 7.94 -16.61 -9.22
C ALA A 230 8.61 -16.67 -7.83
N CYS A 231 8.34 -15.71 -6.95
CA CYS A 231 8.83 -15.75 -5.56
C CYS A 231 8.17 -16.88 -4.76
N MET A 232 6.86 -17.10 -4.91
CA MET A 232 6.15 -18.19 -4.23
C MET A 232 6.70 -19.56 -4.61
N GLU A 233 7.13 -19.74 -5.86
CA GLU A 233 7.69 -20.99 -6.38
C GLU A 233 9.19 -21.16 -6.09
N THR A 234 9.90 -20.10 -5.65
CA THR A 234 11.33 -20.15 -5.43
C THR A 234 11.68 -20.59 -4.01
N ALA A 235 12.21 -21.81 -3.88
CA ALA A 235 12.75 -22.30 -2.62
C ALA A 235 14.07 -21.59 -2.24
N GLN A 236 14.35 -21.49 -0.93
CA GLN A 236 15.58 -20.91 -0.36
C GLN A 236 16.29 -21.96 0.51
N ASN A 237 17.24 -22.68 -0.06
CA ASN A 237 18.05 -23.65 0.69
C ASN A 237 19.23 -22.95 1.38
N THR A 238 18.95 -22.22 2.46
CA THR A 238 19.95 -21.54 3.28
C THR A 238 19.58 -21.67 4.78
N PRO A 239 20.53 -21.58 5.72
CA PRO A 239 20.21 -21.61 7.15
C PRO A 239 19.35 -20.43 7.61
N HIS A 240 19.33 -19.35 6.85
CA HIS A 240 18.61 -18.12 7.19
C HIS A 240 17.12 -18.16 6.86
N HIS A 241 16.68 -19.04 5.97
CA HIS A 241 15.31 -19.12 5.51
C HIS A 241 14.73 -20.52 5.68
N CYS A 242 13.46 -20.61 6.06
CA CYS A 242 12.74 -21.88 6.29
C CYS A 242 11.59 -22.10 5.28
N CYS A 243 11.43 -21.22 4.30
CA CYS A 243 10.30 -21.24 3.38
C CYS A 243 10.72 -20.65 2.02
N SER A 244 9.81 -20.67 1.03
CA SER A 244 10.04 -20.01 -0.26
C SER A 244 10.25 -18.51 -0.10
N VAL A 245 10.72 -17.84 -1.16
CA VAL A 245 10.89 -16.38 -1.18
C VAL A 245 9.54 -15.69 -0.96
N GLY A 246 8.48 -16.15 -1.62
CA GLY A 246 7.15 -15.55 -1.47
C GLY A 246 6.57 -15.72 -0.07
N GLU A 247 6.74 -16.90 0.55
CA GLU A 247 6.33 -17.14 1.93
C GLU A 247 7.07 -16.24 2.93
N HIS A 248 8.36 -15.99 2.67
CA HIS A 248 9.14 -15.02 3.43
C HIS A 248 8.60 -13.59 3.24
N ILE A 249 8.26 -13.19 2.03
CA ILE A 249 7.63 -11.89 1.74
C ILE A 249 6.31 -11.75 2.52
N LEU A 250 5.43 -12.75 2.48
CA LEU A 250 4.16 -12.72 3.21
C LEU A 250 4.35 -12.57 4.72
N LYS A 251 5.30 -13.30 5.31
CA LYS A 251 5.66 -13.14 6.72
C LYS A 251 6.21 -11.76 7.03
N SER A 252 7.06 -11.22 6.17
CA SER A 252 7.67 -9.90 6.37
C SER A 252 6.64 -8.77 6.32
N LEU A 253 5.57 -8.95 5.55
CA LEU A 253 4.44 -8.03 5.53
C LEU A 253 3.70 -7.97 6.88
N THR A 254 3.62 -9.05 7.64
CA THR A 254 2.97 -9.05 8.96
C THR A 254 3.88 -8.50 10.07
N GLU A 255 5.20 -8.52 9.88
CA GLU A 255 6.18 -8.05 10.84
C GLU A 255 6.47 -6.54 10.76
N ILE A 256 6.00 -5.87 9.70
CA ILE A 256 6.18 -4.42 9.52
C ILE A 256 4.91 -3.65 9.85
N GLU A 257 5.09 -2.43 10.37
CA GLU A 257 3.97 -1.55 10.70
C GLU A 257 3.09 -1.24 9.48
N ASN A 258 1.86 -0.85 9.75
CA ASN A 258 0.87 -0.50 8.73
C ASN A 258 1.16 0.90 8.15
N ASP A 259 2.22 0.99 7.35
CA ASP A 259 2.61 2.17 6.57
C ASP A 259 2.66 1.80 5.09
N ARG A 260 2.12 2.66 4.23
CA ARG A 260 2.03 2.42 2.78
C ARG A 260 3.40 2.16 2.15
N LEU A 261 4.39 2.99 2.44
CA LEU A 261 5.73 2.88 1.83
C LEU A 261 6.44 1.62 2.32
N LEU A 262 6.35 1.34 3.61
CA LEU A 262 6.97 0.16 4.22
C LEU A 262 6.35 -1.14 3.72
N ARG A 263 5.01 -1.23 3.63
CA ARG A 263 4.30 -2.41 3.12
C ARG A 263 4.61 -2.69 1.65
N ILE A 264 4.68 -1.64 0.81
CA ILE A 264 5.09 -1.77 -0.60
C ILE A 264 6.56 -2.21 -0.68
N THR A 265 7.43 -1.67 0.16
CA THR A 265 8.84 -2.06 0.22
C THR A 265 8.97 -3.53 0.61
N MET A 266 8.26 -4.00 1.64
CA MET A 266 8.30 -5.39 2.06
C MET A 266 7.72 -6.35 1.02
N LEU A 267 6.69 -5.96 0.28
CA LEU A 267 6.18 -6.76 -0.84
C LEU A 267 7.27 -7.02 -1.90
N LEU A 268 8.13 -6.03 -2.14
CA LEU A 268 9.07 -6.05 -3.27
C LEU A 268 10.55 -6.22 -2.87
N HIS A 269 10.90 -6.29 -1.58
CA HIS A 269 12.31 -6.29 -1.15
C HIS A 269 13.12 -7.44 -1.73
N ASP A 270 12.51 -8.61 -1.82
CA ASP A 270 13.12 -9.84 -2.30
C ASP A 270 12.66 -10.27 -3.70
N ILE A 271 11.94 -9.42 -4.41
CA ILE A 271 11.30 -9.73 -5.70
C ILE A 271 12.27 -10.18 -6.80
N ALA A 272 13.54 -9.85 -6.68
CA ALA A 272 14.58 -10.25 -7.64
C ALA A 272 15.30 -11.55 -7.27
N LYS A 273 15.05 -12.15 -6.12
CA LYS A 273 15.70 -13.41 -5.73
C LYS A 273 15.56 -14.53 -6.75
N PRO A 274 14.36 -14.76 -7.36
CA PRO A 274 14.22 -15.77 -8.41
C PRO A 274 15.15 -15.57 -9.59
N VAL A 275 15.39 -14.31 -9.99
CA VAL A 275 16.19 -13.94 -11.16
C VAL A 275 17.69 -14.13 -10.92
N VAL A 276 18.16 -13.93 -9.68
CA VAL A 276 19.60 -13.96 -9.34
C VAL A 276 20.02 -15.24 -8.62
N LYS A 277 19.10 -16.17 -8.38
CA LYS A 277 19.35 -17.42 -7.67
C LYS A 277 20.49 -18.21 -8.33
N LYS A 278 21.45 -18.64 -7.52
CA LYS A 278 22.50 -19.59 -7.90
C LYS A 278 22.65 -20.62 -6.79
N THR A 279 22.68 -21.89 -7.16
CA THR A 279 22.91 -22.99 -6.22
C THR A 279 24.35 -23.47 -6.36
N ASP A 280 25.07 -23.59 -5.26
CA ASP A 280 26.46 -24.09 -5.26
C ASP A 280 26.52 -25.64 -5.28
N GLU A 281 27.73 -26.18 -5.36
CA GLU A 281 27.99 -27.63 -5.41
C GLU A 281 27.46 -28.40 -4.18
N ASN A 282 27.27 -27.69 -3.04
CA ASN A 282 26.72 -28.26 -1.81
C ASN A 282 25.19 -28.16 -1.75
N GLY A 283 24.53 -27.68 -2.81
CA GLY A 283 23.10 -27.49 -2.88
C GLY A 283 22.61 -26.25 -2.13
N ARG A 284 23.51 -25.35 -1.71
CA ARG A 284 23.16 -24.10 -1.01
C ARG A 284 22.82 -22.99 -1.99
N ASP A 285 21.71 -22.29 -1.75
CA ASP A 285 21.26 -21.19 -2.57
C ASP A 285 21.94 -19.86 -2.16
N HIS A 286 22.30 -19.06 -3.17
CA HIS A 286 22.88 -17.74 -3.06
C HIS A 286 22.09 -16.74 -3.90
N PHE A 287 21.88 -15.54 -3.35
CA PHE A 287 21.08 -14.48 -3.98
C PHE A 287 21.88 -13.17 -4.08
N LYS A 288 23.15 -13.26 -4.46
CA LYS A 288 24.02 -12.08 -4.60
C LYS A 288 23.41 -11.08 -5.57
N THR A 289 23.53 -9.79 -5.25
CA THR A 289 23.02 -8.66 -6.06
C THR A 289 21.48 -8.54 -6.14
N HIS A 290 20.72 -9.29 -5.35
CA HIS A 290 19.25 -9.17 -5.38
C HIS A 290 18.76 -7.75 -5.04
N GLY A 291 19.44 -6.99 -4.17
CA GLY A 291 19.09 -5.61 -3.87
C GLY A 291 19.17 -4.66 -5.09
N PRO A 292 20.33 -4.49 -5.74
CA PRO A 292 20.46 -3.67 -6.96
C PRO A 292 19.60 -4.14 -8.15
N VAL A 293 19.43 -5.45 -8.32
CA VAL A 293 18.53 -5.99 -9.36
C VAL A 293 17.05 -5.75 -8.96
N GLY A 294 16.74 -5.90 -7.67
CA GLY A 294 15.42 -5.64 -7.09
C GLY A 294 14.99 -4.20 -7.24
N GLU A 295 15.90 -3.23 -6.99
CA GLU A 295 15.65 -1.81 -7.25
C GLU A 295 15.11 -1.57 -8.67
N LYS A 296 15.79 -2.16 -9.68
CA LYS A 296 15.40 -1.98 -11.09
C LYS A 296 14.08 -2.67 -11.42
N LEU A 297 13.89 -3.87 -10.89
CA LEU A 297 12.67 -4.66 -11.12
C LEU A 297 11.47 -4.01 -10.43
N ALA A 298 11.60 -3.64 -9.16
CA ALA A 298 10.56 -2.92 -8.41
C ALA A 298 10.19 -1.61 -9.09
N GLY A 299 11.16 -0.86 -9.61
CA GLY A 299 10.90 0.37 -10.37
C GLY A 299 10.05 0.12 -11.63
N LYS A 300 10.23 -1.02 -12.33
CA LYS A 300 9.40 -1.41 -13.48
C LYS A 300 7.98 -1.79 -13.03
N ILE A 301 7.86 -2.61 -11.98
CA ILE A 301 6.58 -3.05 -11.40
C ILE A 301 5.75 -1.84 -10.95
N LEU A 302 6.33 -0.94 -10.16
CA LEU A 302 5.63 0.22 -9.62
C LEU A 302 5.17 1.20 -10.71
N ARG A 303 5.97 1.38 -11.79
CA ARG A 303 5.52 2.17 -12.95
C ARG A 303 4.39 1.48 -13.72
N ARG A 304 4.47 0.16 -13.92
CA ARG A 304 3.40 -0.64 -14.53
C ARG A 304 2.09 -0.48 -13.74
N LEU A 305 2.18 -0.49 -12.42
CA LEU A 305 1.06 -0.30 -11.50
C LEU A 305 0.73 1.18 -11.24
N LYS A 306 1.32 2.13 -11.97
CA LYS A 306 1.01 3.57 -11.91
C LYS A 306 1.21 4.25 -10.55
N PHE A 307 2.21 3.79 -9.78
CA PHE A 307 2.59 4.50 -8.56
C PHE A 307 3.24 5.86 -8.87
N ASP A 308 3.13 6.78 -7.92
CA ASP A 308 3.76 8.09 -8.00
C ASP A 308 5.29 8.01 -7.89
N ASN A 309 5.98 9.02 -8.47
CA ASN A 309 7.44 9.04 -8.55
C ASN A 309 8.13 9.09 -7.18
N VAL A 310 7.50 9.66 -6.15
CA VAL A 310 8.08 9.73 -4.79
C VAL A 310 8.05 8.34 -4.17
N THR A 311 6.92 7.64 -4.25
CA THR A 311 6.79 6.25 -3.80
C THR A 311 7.79 5.36 -4.53
N ILE A 312 7.88 5.46 -5.87
CA ILE A 312 8.84 4.65 -6.67
C ILE A 312 10.26 4.89 -6.20
N ARG A 313 10.70 6.15 -6.11
CA ARG A 313 12.08 6.49 -5.73
C ARG A 313 12.44 5.95 -4.33
N ASN A 314 11.58 6.18 -3.35
CA ASN A 314 11.84 5.80 -1.96
C ASN A 314 11.82 4.28 -1.78
N THR A 315 10.82 3.60 -2.36
CA THR A 315 10.75 2.13 -2.35
C THR A 315 11.98 1.50 -3.01
N CYS A 316 12.36 1.96 -4.21
CA CYS A 316 13.53 1.46 -4.93
C CYS A 316 14.81 1.64 -4.11
N ARG A 317 14.98 2.78 -3.44
CA ARG A 317 16.15 3.03 -2.59
C ARG A 317 16.20 2.12 -1.37
N LEU A 318 15.07 1.93 -0.70
CA LEU A 318 14.97 0.98 0.42
C LEU A 318 15.28 -0.45 -0.04
N ILE A 319 14.74 -0.89 -1.17
CA ILE A 319 15.00 -2.22 -1.74
C ILE A 319 16.49 -2.38 -2.11
N ARG A 320 17.10 -1.37 -2.72
CA ARG A 320 18.52 -1.43 -3.06
C ARG A 320 19.41 -1.77 -1.87
N TYR A 321 19.13 -1.19 -0.72
CA TYR A 321 19.97 -1.25 0.47
C TYR A 321 19.40 -2.11 1.60
N HIS A 322 18.25 -2.77 1.42
CA HIS A 322 17.62 -3.54 2.51
C HIS A 322 18.53 -4.63 3.09
N ASP A 323 19.46 -5.17 2.29
CA ASP A 323 20.45 -6.17 2.72
C ASP A 323 21.81 -5.57 3.11
N LEU A 324 21.96 -4.24 3.16
CA LEU A 324 23.14 -3.59 3.72
C LEU A 324 23.16 -3.84 5.24
N ARG A 325 24.29 -4.29 5.77
CA ARG A 325 24.45 -4.68 7.19
C ARG A 325 25.59 -3.89 7.85
N PRO A 326 25.42 -2.58 8.10
CA PRO A 326 26.48 -1.81 8.78
C PRO A 326 26.75 -2.38 10.17
N THR A 327 27.97 -2.20 10.65
CA THR A 327 28.32 -2.44 12.05
C THR A 327 27.78 -1.32 12.94
N PRO A 328 27.68 -1.52 14.26
CA PRO A 328 27.34 -0.44 15.21
C PRO A 328 28.39 0.67 15.33
N ASP A 329 29.45 0.63 14.53
CA ASP A 329 30.44 1.70 14.47
C ASP A 329 29.86 2.96 13.85
N ALA A 330 30.18 4.13 14.46
CA ALA A 330 29.61 5.39 14.03
C ALA A 330 30.00 5.79 12.59
N GLU A 331 31.21 5.45 12.13
CA GLU A 331 31.62 5.68 10.74
C GLU A 331 30.80 4.85 9.76
N ASP A 332 30.64 3.55 10.01
CA ASP A 332 29.82 2.67 9.18
C ASP A 332 28.37 3.15 9.10
N VAL A 333 27.82 3.62 10.24
CA VAL A 333 26.45 4.15 10.29
C VAL A 333 26.32 5.45 9.51
N ARG A 334 27.27 6.42 9.64
CA ARG A 334 27.26 7.66 8.84
C ARG A 334 27.30 7.36 7.33
N ARG A 335 28.16 6.40 6.93
CA ARG A 335 28.24 5.94 5.53
C ARG A 335 26.95 5.32 5.05
N ALA A 336 26.31 4.49 5.88
CA ALA A 336 25.02 3.90 5.55
C ALA A 336 23.92 4.97 5.43
N VAL A 337 23.88 5.96 6.34
CA VAL A 337 22.98 7.11 6.26
C VAL A 337 23.19 7.90 4.96
N ASN A 338 24.44 8.14 4.58
CA ASN A 338 24.77 8.83 3.33
C ASN A 338 24.25 8.09 2.11
N LEU A 339 24.42 6.76 2.06
CA LEU A 339 23.97 5.93 0.94
C LEU A 339 22.46 5.84 0.83
N ILE A 340 21.77 5.69 1.95
CA ILE A 340 20.32 5.45 2.02
C ILE A 340 19.54 6.76 1.93
N GLY A 341 20.07 7.80 2.53
CA GLY A 341 19.43 9.09 2.78
C GLY A 341 18.88 9.18 4.20
N GLU A 342 19.13 10.32 4.83
CA GLU A 342 18.73 10.58 6.21
C GLU A 342 17.22 10.43 6.41
N GLU A 343 16.43 10.89 5.45
CA GLU A 343 14.96 10.80 5.44
C GLU A 343 14.43 9.36 5.38
N LEU A 344 15.22 8.41 4.86
CA LEU A 344 14.82 7.01 4.71
C LEU A 344 15.48 6.08 5.75
N PHE A 345 16.48 6.53 6.49
CA PHE A 345 17.29 5.64 7.31
C PHE A 345 16.50 4.96 8.43
N LEU A 346 15.60 5.68 9.09
CA LEU A 346 14.69 5.07 10.08
C LEU A 346 13.77 4.04 9.46
N LEU A 347 13.28 4.28 8.26
CA LEU A 347 12.42 3.33 7.54
C LEU A 347 13.23 2.10 7.12
N TYR A 348 14.48 2.29 6.70
CA TYR A 348 15.40 1.19 6.41
C TYR A 348 15.65 0.30 7.65
N LEU A 349 15.82 0.87 8.85
CA LEU A 349 15.96 0.07 10.08
C LEU A 349 14.71 -0.75 10.38
N LYS A 350 13.52 -0.20 10.12
CA LYS A 350 12.25 -0.93 10.24
C LYS A 350 12.16 -2.07 9.23
N VAL A 351 12.53 -1.84 7.97
CA VAL A 351 12.60 -2.87 6.92
C VAL A 351 13.55 -4.00 7.33
N GLN A 352 14.75 -3.66 7.82
CA GLN A 352 15.71 -4.66 8.32
C GLN A 352 15.15 -5.49 9.46
N LYS A 353 14.45 -4.86 10.42
CA LYS A 353 13.85 -5.56 11.55
C LYS A 353 12.78 -6.54 11.09
N ALA A 354 11.88 -6.12 10.21
CA ALA A 354 10.81 -6.97 9.68
C ALA A 354 11.34 -8.14 8.86
N ASP A 355 12.31 -7.89 7.97
CA ASP A 355 13.02 -8.94 7.23
C ASP A 355 13.64 -9.97 8.18
N LEU A 356 14.35 -9.51 9.21
CA LEU A 356 15.02 -10.36 10.19
C LEU A 356 14.01 -11.21 11.00
N LEU A 357 12.90 -10.62 11.44
CA LEU A 357 11.87 -11.32 12.22
C LEU A 357 11.17 -12.39 11.40
N SER A 358 11.05 -12.21 10.09
CA SER A 358 10.44 -13.17 9.16
C SER A 358 11.38 -14.30 8.73
N GLN A 359 12.69 -14.19 8.99
CA GLN A 359 13.70 -15.23 8.75
C GLN A 359 13.61 -16.38 9.77
N SER A 360 14.45 -17.41 9.59
CA SER A 360 14.64 -18.48 10.57
C SER A 360 15.21 -17.92 11.88
N THR A 361 15.19 -18.72 12.94
CA THR A 361 15.80 -18.35 14.23
C THR A 361 17.33 -18.36 14.24
N TYR A 362 17.95 -18.77 13.11
CA TYR A 362 19.41 -18.88 13.03
C TYR A 362 20.10 -17.52 13.26
N ARG A 363 20.89 -17.45 14.31
CA ARG A 363 21.61 -16.25 14.79
C ARG A 363 20.71 -15.02 14.96
N ARG A 364 19.43 -15.21 15.29
CA ARG A 364 18.46 -14.10 15.39
C ARG A 364 18.84 -13.09 16.45
N GLU A 365 19.23 -13.53 17.64
CA GLU A 365 19.60 -12.65 18.75
C GLU A 365 20.81 -11.77 18.40
N GLU A 366 21.85 -12.36 17.80
CA GLU A 366 23.03 -11.63 17.34
C GLU A 366 22.69 -10.56 16.29
N LYS A 367 21.82 -10.92 15.34
CA LYS A 367 21.37 -9.98 14.30
C LYS A 367 20.54 -8.83 14.91
N LEU A 368 19.66 -9.12 15.86
CA LEU A 368 18.87 -8.11 16.58
C LEU A 368 19.76 -7.20 17.42
N ALA A 369 20.72 -7.76 18.16
CA ALA A 369 21.66 -6.98 18.95
C ALA A 369 22.48 -6.02 18.08
N ARG A 370 22.95 -6.48 16.89
CA ARG A 370 23.61 -5.61 15.94
C ARG A 370 22.70 -4.48 15.47
N LEU A 371 21.45 -4.78 15.10
CA LEU A 371 20.49 -3.77 14.65
C LEU A 371 20.19 -2.74 15.73
N SER A 372 20.08 -3.17 17.00
CA SER A 372 19.94 -2.26 18.15
C SER A 372 21.13 -1.31 18.26
N GLY A 373 22.36 -1.85 18.22
CA GLY A 373 23.58 -1.04 18.25
C GLY A 373 23.68 -0.03 17.09
N VAL A 374 23.26 -0.41 15.87
CA VAL A 374 23.17 0.53 14.73
C VAL A 374 22.15 1.63 15.00
N THR A 375 21.02 1.29 15.61
CA THR A 375 19.97 2.28 15.96
C THR A 375 20.48 3.27 17.02
N GLU A 376 21.17 2.78 18.05
CA GLU A 376 21.78 3.61 19.10
C GLU A 376 22.88 4.52 18.53
N ALA A 377 23.75 3.98 17.67
CA ALA A 377 24.79 4.77 17.01
C ALA A 377 24.18 5.87 16.12
N TYR A 378 23.10 5.58 15.40
CA TYR A 378 22.39 6.58 14.60
C TYR A 378 21.76 7.68 15.45
N GLN A 379 21.13 7.33 16.58
CA GLN A 379 20.61 8.31 17.52
C GLN A 379 21.72 9.23 18.04
N GLY A 380 22.88 8.68 18.42
CA GLY A 380 24.02 9.49 18.81
C GLY A 380 24.55 10.42 17.73
N ILE A 381 24.53 10.00 16.45
CA ILE A 381 24.88 10.84 15.29
C ILE A 381 23.91 12.03 15.17
N LEU A 382 22.60 11.79 15.32
CA LEU A 382 21.59 12.85 15.30
C LEU A 382 21.73 13.82 16.46
N GLU A 383 21.93 13.32 17.67
CA GLU A 383 22.10 14.15 18.89
C GLU A 383 23.33 15.06 18.81
N ARG A 384 24.41 14.58 18.21
CA ARG A 384 25.64 15.39 18.01
C ARG A 384 25.58 16.26 16.76
N GLY A 385 24.52 16.18 15.94
CA GLY A 385 24.37 16.92 14.70
C GLY A 385 25.48 16.63 13.68
N GLU A 386 25.97 15.38 13.62
CA GLU A 386 27.05 14.98 12.74
C GLU A 386 26.63 15.02 11.27
N CYS A 387 27.56 15.43 10.41
CA CYS A 387 27.33 15.50 8.97
C CYS A 387 27.25 14.11 8.36
N THR A 388 26.18 13.85 7.60
CA THR A 388 25.94 12.60 6.89
C THR A 388 25.73 12.77 5.38
N SER A 389 25.73 13.99 4.89
CA SER A 389 25.44 14.29 3.49
C SER A 389 26.07 15.60 3.02
N LEU A 390 26.16 15.80 1.69
CA LEU A 390 26.61 17.07 1.11
C LEU A 390 25.76 18.27 1.55
N LYS A 391 24.51 18.06 1.96
CA LYS A 391 23.62 19.13 2.43
C LYS A 391 24.06 19.71 3.79
N THR A 392 24.66 18.87 4.62
CA THR A 392 25.12 19.22 5.97
C THR A 392 26.63 19.45 6.04
N LEU A 393 27.35 19.38 4.91
CA LEU A 393 28.76 19.68 4.83
C LEU A 393 28.99 21.18 5.04
N ALA A 394 29.98 21.56 5.86
CA ALA A 394 30.24 22.95 6.25
C ALA A 394 30.82 23.84 5.12
N VAL A 395 31.17 23.27 3.97
CA VAL A 395 31.56 23.98 2.75
C VAL A 395 30.62 23.64 1.60
N SER A 396 30.36 24.64 0.78
CA SER A 396 29.60 24.50 -0.47
C SER A 396 30.52 24.64 -1.69
N GLY A 397 30.03 24.28 -2.88
CA GLY A 397 30.75 24.51 -4.12
C GLY A 397 31.11 26.00 -4.35
N LYS A 398 30.26 26.94 -3.85
CA LYS A 398 30.55 28.37 -3.90
C LYS A 398 31.74 28.76 -3.02
N ASP A 399 31.90 28.14 -1.87
CA ASP A 399 33.04 28.39 -0.97
C ASP A 399 34.34 27.92 -1.60
N LEU A 400 34.33 26.72 -2.21
CA LEU A 400 35.49 26.17 -2.91
C LEU A 400 35.89 26.98 -4.13
N ILE A 401 34.94 27.53 -4.90
CA ILE A 401 35.22 28.43 -6.03
C ILE A 401 35.90 29.72 -5.52
N LYS A 402 35.42 30.30 -4.42
CA LYS A 402 36.05 31.47 -3.79
C LYS A 402 37.47 31.15 -3.29
N ALA A 403 37.75 29.92 -2.92
CA ALA A 403 39.09 29.46 -2.52
C ALA A 403 40.01 29.14 -3.71
N GLY A 404 39.57 29.35 -4.98
CA GLY A 404 40.37 29.16 -6.17
C GLY A 404 40.16 27.85 -6.93
N HIS A 405 39.27 26.99 -6.49
CA HIS A 405 38.99 25.75 -7.22
C HIS A 405 38.10 26.00 -8.44
N PRO A 406 38.41 25.46 -9.63
CA PRO A 406 37.63 25.69 -10.83
C PRO A 406 36.25 25.07 -10.77
N ALA A 407 35.24 25.73 -11.31
CA ALA A 407 33.90 25.18 -11.46
C ALA A 407 33.91 24.04 -12.49
N GLY A 408 33.17 22.98 -12.22
CA GLY A 408 33.05 21.83 -13.13
C GLY A 408 32.92 20.49 -12.40
N PRO A 409 32.99 19.38 -13.12
CA PRO A 409 32.85 18.03 -12.54
C PRO A 409 33.88 17.73 -11.43
N ALA A 410 35.12 18.27 -11.56
CA ALA A 410 36.17 18.13 -10.55
C ALA A 410 35.77 18.71 -9.19
N LEU A 411 34.99 19.80 -9.17
CA LEU A 411 34.48 20.40 -7.95
C LEU A 411 33.49 19.47 -7.22
N GLY A 412 32.63 18.79 -7.97
CA GLY A 412 31.72 17.78 -7.39
C GLY A 412 32.49 16.61 -6.78
N ALA A 413 33.50 16.10 -7.48
CA ALA A 413 34.36 15.04 -6.97
C ALA A 413 35.15 15.47 -5.73
N LEU A 414 35.58 16.73 -5.64
CA LEU A 414 36.23 17.29 -4.45
C LEU A 414 35.26 17.32 -3.25
N LEU A 415 34.02 17.80 -3.45
CA LEU A 415 32.98 17.79 -2.39
C LEU A 415 32.72 16.38 -1.86
N GLU A 416 32.61 15.36 -2.74
CA GLU A 416 32.43 13.95 -2.34
C GLU A 416 33.63 13.43 -1.53
N ARG A 417 34.88 13.80 -1.89
CA ARG A 417 36.05 13.43 -1.12
C ARG A 417 36.07 14.13 0.25
N LEU A 418 35.72 15.41 0.33
CA LEU A 418 35.64 16.12 1.58
C LEU A 418 34.55 15.51 2.49
N LEU A 419 33.40 15.13 1.92
CA LEU A 419 32.38 14.41 2.64
C LEU A 419 32.90 13.05 3.17
N ASP A 420 33.64 12.29 2.35
CA ASP A 420 34.23 11.02 2.80
C ASP A 420 35.18 11.21 4.00
N CYS A 421 35.97 12.29 4.04
CA CYS A 421 36.78 12.64 5.19
C CYS A 421 35.94 12.92 6.44
N VAL A 422 34.83 13.66 6.27
CA VAL A 422 33.93 13.99 7.38
C VAL A 422 33.14 12.76 7.87
N LEU A 423 32.73 11.86 6.99
CA LEU A 423 32.09 10.61 7.38
C LEU A 423 33.02 9.74 8.25
N LYS A 424 34.33 9.81 8.04
CA LYS A 424 35.34 9.15 8.90
C LYS A 424 35.52 9.91 10.22
N ASP A 425 35.78 11.21 10.14
CA ASP A 425 36.03 12.07 11.27
C ASP A 425 35.11 13.31 11.25
N PRO A 426 33.97 13.27 11.98
CA PRO A 426 33.02 14.38 11.98
C PRO A 426 33.58 15.69 12.54
N THR A 427 34.70 15.68 13.27
CA THR A 427 35.37 16.89 13.79
C THR A 427 35.99 17.74 12.68
N LEU A 428 36.13 17.19 11.48
CA LEU A 428 36.61 17.88 10.29
C LEU A 428 35.54 18.78 9.65
N ASN A 429 34.27 18.66 10.03
CA ASN A 429 33.18 19.43 9.43
C ASN A 429 33.15 20.88 9.92
N THR A 430 34.24 21.61 9.72
CA THR A 430 34.28 23.06 9.86
C THR A 430 34.81 23.68 8.55
N LYS A 431 34.41 24.92 8.27
CA LYS A 431 34.79 25.57 7.00
C LYS A 431 36.30 25.67 6.82
N GLU A 432 37.02 26.03 7.89
CA GLU A 432 38.45 26.21 7.92
C GLU A 432 39.17 24.88 7.60
N LYS A 433 38.85 23.80 8.34
CA LYS A 433 39.48 22.51 8.15
C LYS A 433 39.22 21.90 6.78
N LEU A 434 38.01 22.10 6.25
CA LEU A 434 37.64 21.58 4.94
C LEU A 434 38.34 22.34 3.80
N LEU A 435 38.52 23.64 3.91
CA LEU A 435 39.30 24.40 2.94
C LEU A 435 40.78 24.03 2.95
N GLU A 436 41.38 23.85 4.14
CA GLU A 436 42.74 23.33 4.26
C GLU A 436 42.92 21.92 3.66
N THR A 437 41.89 21.06 3.85
CA THR A 437 41.90 19.71 3.27
C THR A 437 41.79 19.76 1.76
N ALA A 438 40.97 20.66 1.20
CA ALA A 438 40.83 20.88 -0.23
C ALA A 438 42.13 21.34 -0.90
N GLU A 439 42.86 22.26 -0.24
CA GLU A 439 44.16 22.74 -0.73
C GLU A 439 45.21 21.63 -0.78
N LYS A 440 45.28 20.79 0.28
CA LYS A 440 46.21 19.65 0.34
C LYS A 440 45.92 18.59 -0.72
N ASP A 441 44.66 18.41 -1.10
CA ASP A 441 44.22 17.45 -2.11
C ASP A 441 44.58 17.94 -3.54
N SER A 442 44.54 19.27 -3.77
CA SER A 442 44.93 19.86 -5.05
C SER A 442 46.43 19.69 -5.34
N ILE A 443 47.28 19.77 -4.30
CA ILE A 443 48.76 19.61 -4.43
C ILE A 443 49.14 18.16 -4.73
N LYS A 444 48.31 17.17 -4.39
CA LYS A 444 48.57 15.74 -4.67
C LYS A 444 48.13 15.29 -6.06
N THR A 445 47.37 16.10 -6.77
CA THR A 445 46.78 15.78 -8.07
C THR A 445 47.52 16.50 -9.22
N GLU A 446 48.45 17.39 -8.93
CA GLU A 446 49.50 17.92 -9.84
C GLU A 446 50.77 17.01 -9.77
#